data_e001b2d5197e792598e62ec5b9948c1d
#
_entry.id   e001b2d5197e792598e62ec5b9948c1d
#
_cell.length_a   1.000
_cell.length_b   1.000
_cell.length_c   1.000
_cell.angle_alpha   90.00
_cell.angle_beta   90.00
_cell.angle_gamma   90.00
#
_symmetry.space_group_name_H-M   'P 1'
#
loop_
_entity.id
_entity.type
_entity.pdbx_description
1 polymer ?
#
loop_
_entity_poly.entity_id
_entity_poly.type
_entity_poly.pdbx_seq_one_letter_code
_entity_poly.pdbx_strand_id
1 'polypeptide(L)'
;MLVVLDEHQQPLAGEYQFAQVVRDGLVVDYLGAIDLLTSMKQRIEKRLNRQINHAASGFPPGVHPVEVRATANVVEAAGFRCTNMIAEPTAANTLLQLQNGAIVDVGGGTTGIAILQDGEVVYTADEPTGGTHFSLVIAGAQNISFEAAEVMKVNPENQPRLFSAVRPVMEKVANITARHIAISRVPVESITIVGGTSAFRGMAEVVEQYTGLPTSIPDRPVFVTPLGIAMNDEPPEEDEYLHRRIYGQ
;
A
#
# COMPACT_ATOMS: atom_id res chain seq x y z
N MET A 1 6.39 3.97 -3.13
CA MET A 1 5.88 5.33 -2.83
C MET A 1 6.59 5.87 -1.61
N LEU A 2 6.90 7.17 -1.57
CA LEU A 2 7.42 7.87 -0.40
C LEU A 2 6.49 9.05 -0.10
N VAL A 3 6.04 9.17 1.15
CA VAL A 3 5.20 10.29 1.61
C VAL A 3 5.85 10.96 2.82
N VAL A 4 5.64 12.25 2.96
CA VAL A 4 6.17 13.07 4.06
C VAL A 4 5.03 13.81 4.73
N LEU A 5 4.96 13.70 6.05
CA LEU A 5 4.00 14.40 6.90
C LEU A 5 4.72 15.52 7.67
N ASP A 6 3.96 16.49 8.13
CA ASP A 6 4.44 17.46 9.12
C ASP A 6 4.23 16.94 10.56
N GLU A 7 4.59 17.75 11.54
CA GLU A 7 4.44 17.48 12.97
C GLU A 7 2.97 17.32 13.42
N HIS A 8 2.03 17.77 12.59
CA HIS A 8 0.58 17.63 12.81
C HIS A 8 -0.01 16.47 11.98
N GLN A 9 0.86 15.60 11.45
CA GLN A 9 0.48 14.47 10.59
C GLN A 9 -0.24 14.88 9.30
N GLN A 10 0.00 16.13 8.81
CA GLN A 10 -0.57 16.58 7.54
C GLN A 10 0.38 16.30 6.38
N PRO A 11 -0.12 15.84 5.23
CA PRO A 11 0.71 15.56 4.06
C PRO A 11 1.41 16.81 3.52
N LEU A 12 2.74 16.80 3.48
CA LEU A 12 3.58 17.85 2.90
C LEU A 12 4.01 17.53 1.47
N ALA A 13 4.41 16.29 1.23
CA ALA A 13 4.94 15.85 -0.04
C ALA A 13 4.74 14.35 -0.25
N GLY A 14 4.69 13.93 -1.50
CA GLY A 14 4.70 12.53 -1.89
C GLY A 14 5.39 12.35 -3.23
N GLU A 15 6.04 11.22 -3.41
CA GLU A 15 6.62 10.73 -4.64
C GLU A 15 6.09 9.33 -4.92
N TYR A 16 5.69 9.11 -6.16
CA TYR A 16 5.31 7.81 -6.66
C TYR A 16 6.11 7.49 -7.91
N GLN A 17 6.67 6.31 -7.97
CA GLN A 17 7.32 5.81 -9.16
C GLN A 17 7.01 4.33 -9.33
N PHE A 18 6.51 3.96 -10.50
CA PHE A 18 6.35 2.56 -10.87
C PHE A 18 7.74 1.92 -11.07
N ALA A 19 7.97 0.79 -10.43
CA ALA A 19 9.18 0.02 -10.58
C ALA A 19 8.93 -1.45 -10.21
N GLN A 20 9.73 -2.35 -10.78
CA GLN A 20 9.64 -3.79 -10.51
C GLN A 20 10.73 -4.28 -9.53
N VAL A 21 11.09 -3.43 -8.58
CA VAL A 21 12.11 -3.74 -7.56
C VAL A 21 11.54 -4.51 -6.38
N VAL A 22 10.21 -4.52 -6.24
CA VAL A 22 9.46 -5.29 -5.26
C VAL A 22 8.42 -6.14 -6.00
N ARG A 23 8.29 -7.40 -5.66
CA ARG A 23 7.28 -8.32 -6.19
C ARG A 23 6.64 -9.07 -5.03
N ASP A 24 5.30 -9.06 -4.99
CA ASP A 24 4.52 -9.75 -3.96
C ASP A 24 4.99 -9.40 -2.53
N GLY A 25 5.31 -8.13 -2.31
CA GLY A 25 5.79 -7.60 -1.03
C GLY A 25 7.25 -7.90 -0.70
N LEU A 26 7.98 -8.60 -1.58
CA LEU A 26 9.39 -8.94 -1.39
C LEU A 26 10.31 -8.08 -2.25
N VAL A 27 11.43 -7.65 -1.68
CA VAL A 27 12.48 -6.94 -2.43
C VAL A 27 13.19 -7.95 -3.33
N VAL A 28 13.01 -7.82 -4.65
CA VAL A 28 13.63 -8.71 -5.67
C VAL A 28 14.84 -8.08 -6.35
N ASP A 29 14.94 -6.76 -6.34
CA ASP A 29 16.10 -6.00 -6.78
C ASP A 29 16.51 -5.01 -5.68
N TYR A 30 17.44 -5.46 -4.84
CA TYR A 30 17.88 -4.72 -3.66
C TYR A 30 18.57 -3.39 -4.01
N LEU A 31 19.48 -3.40 -4.97
CA LEU A 31 20.20 -2.19 -5.39
C LEU A 31 19.27 -1.22 -6.12
N GLY A 32 18.43 -1.71 -7.01
CA GLY A 32 17.43 -0.89 -7.68
C GLY A 32 16.43 -0.26 -6.70
N ALA A 33 16.05 -0.96 -5.62
CA ALA A 33 15.19 -0.41 -4.58
C ALA A 33 15.87 0.72 -3.80
N ILE A 34 17.15 0.58 -3.46
CA ILE A 34 17.95 1.63 -2.80
C ILE A 34 18.08 2.86 -3.71
N ASP A 35 18.47 2.68 -4.96
CA ASP A 35 18.65 3.77 -5.92
C ASP A 35 17.34 4.53 -6.14
N LEU A 36 16.24 3.79 -6.29
CA LEU A 36 14.91 4.36 -6.44
C LEU A 36 14.53 5.21 -5.21
N LEU A 37 14.64 4.65 -4.02
CA LEU A 37 14.26 5.33 -2.77
C LEU A 37 15.15 6.55 -2.52
N THR A 38 16.47 6.44 -2.77
CA THR A 38 17.43 7.54 -2.68
C THR A 38 17.04 8.68 -3.63
N SER A 39 16.70 8.34 -4.88
CA SER A 39 16.28 9.34 -5.87
C SER A 39 14.99 10.05 -5.47
N MET A 40 14.01 9.30 -4.93
CA MET A 40 12.75 9.87 -4.43
C MET A 40 13.00 10.81 -3.24
N LYS A 41 13.85 10.39 -2.29
CA LYS A 41 14.28 11.20 -1.15
C LYS A 41 14.86 12.52 -1.61
N GLN A 42 15.85 12.50 -2.49
CA GLN A 42 16.53 13.69 -3.01
C GLN A 42 15.55 14.67 -3.69
N ARG A 43 14.60 14.15 -4.48
CA ARG A 43 13.57 15.00 -5.12
C ARG A 43 12.67 15.69 -4.09
N ILE A 44 12.25 14.98 -3.05
CA ILE A 44 11.42 15.54 -1.99
C ILE A 44 12.22 16.55 -1.15
N GLU A 45 13.44 16.22 -0.73
CA GLU A 45 14.32 17.12 0.03
C GLU A 45 14.57 18.44 -0.72
N LYS A 46 14.84 18.35 -2.03
CA LYS A 46 15.00 19.53 -2.89
C LYS A 46 13.72 20.37 -2.95
N ARG A 47 12.55 19.73 -3.05
CA ARG A 47 11.25 20.42 -3.11
C ARG A 47 10.88 21.09 -1.79
N LEU A 48 11.16 20.43 -0.66
CA LEU A 48 10.87 20.93 0.68
C LEU A 48 11.97 21.84 1.24
N ASN A 49 13.13 21.92 0.59
CA ASN A 49 14.34 22.60 1.06
C ASN A 49 14.72 22.20 2.50
N ARG A 50 14.60 20.89 2.80
CA ARG A 50 14.97 20.29 4.10
C ARG A 50 15.41 18.86 3.92
N GLN A 51 16.26 18.36 4.83
CA GLN A 51 16.62 16.96 4.90
C GLN A 51 15.55 16.13 5.61
N ILE A 52 15.42 14.88 5.20
CA ILE A 52 14.53 13.88 5.79
C ILE A 52 15.41 12.73 6.26
N ASN A 53 15.51 12.53 7.58
CA ASN A 53 16.51 11.65 8.17
C ASN A 53 15.94 10.33 8.71
N HIS A 54 14.64 10.20 8.88
CA HIS A 54 13.98 9.03 9.41
C HIS A 54 12.72 8.68 8.60
N ALA A 55 12.30 7.43 8.69
CA ALA A 55 11.08 6.94 8.05
C ALA A 55 10.62 5.64 8.70
N ALA A 56 9.31 5.45 8.81
CA ALA A 56 8.70 4.13 8.94
C ALA A 56 8.57 3.46 7.57
N SER A 57 8.45 2.13 7.56
CA SER A 57 8.14 1.37 6.35
C SER A 57 7.09 0.29 6.62
N GLY A 58 6.36 -0.09 5.58
CA GLY A 58 5.34 -1.13 5.64
C GLY A 58 5.84 -2.47 5.12
N PHE A 59 5.14 -3.52 5.51
CA PHE A 59 5.30 -4.86 4.97
C PHE A 59 3.94 -5.58 4.87
N PRO A 60 3.75 -6.48 3.88
CA PRO A 60 2.52 -7.27 3.78
C PRO A 60 2.37 -8.26 4.94
N PRO A 61 1.15 -8.65 5.29
CA PRO A 61 0.91 -9.69 6.28
C PRO A 61 1.53 -11.03 5.88
N GLY A 62 2.00 -11.80 6.87
CA GLY A 62 2.53 -13.15 6.64
C GLY A 62 3.95 -13.23 6.08
N VAL A 63 4.60 -12.09 5.87
CA VAL A 63 6.00 -12.02 5.40
C VAL A 63 6.94 -12.48 6.51
N HIS A 64 7.94 -13.28 6.14
CA HIS A 64 8.94 -13.78 7.09
C HIS A 64 9.78 -12.62 7.68
N PRO A 65 10.16 -12.65 8.97
CA PRO A 65 10.93 -11.57 9.61
C PRO A 65 12.23 -11.20 8.89
N VAL A 66 12.86 -12.13 8.17
CA VAL A 66 14.07 -11.87 7.36
C VAL A 66 13.75 -10.92 6.21
N GLU A 67 12.60 -11.04 5.57
CA GLU A 67 12.16 -10.18 4.47
C GLU A 67 11.77 -8.78 4.98
N VAL A 68 11.12 -8.72 6.14
CA VAL A 68 10.83 -7.45 6.83
C VAL A 68 12.14 -6.70 7.10
N ARG A 69 13.18 -7.42 7.58
CA ARG A 69 14.50 -6.84 7.81
C ARG A 69 15.18 -6.39 6.51
N ALA A 70 15.01 -7.13 5.41
CA ALA A 70 15.55 -6.73 4.12
C ALA A 70 14.96 -5.39 3.65
N THR A 71 13.65 -5.18 3.85
CA THR A 71 12.98 -3.90 3.57
C THR A 71 13.52 -2.77 4.45
N ALA A 72 13.68 -3.00 5.75
CA ALA A 72 14.28 -2.02 6.66
C ALA A 72 15.72 -1.64 6.23
N ASN A 73 16.53 -2.63 5.82
CA ASN A 73 17.88 -2.38 5.33
C ASN A 73 17.91 -1.55 4.04
N VAL A 74 16.91 -1.68 3.14
CA VAL A 74 16.76 -0.80 1.96
C VAL A 74 16.52 0.65 2.39
N VAL A 75 15.64 0.86 3.38
CA VAL A 75 15.34 2.19 3.93
C VAL A 75 16.61 2.82 4.52
N GLU A 76 17.37 2.06 5.31
CA GLU A 76 18.62 2.51 5.91
C GLU A 76 19.70 2.79 4.87
N ALA A 77 19.86 1.92 3.88
CA ALA A 77 20.84 2.10 2.80
C ALA A 77 20.51 3.31 1.91
N ALA A 78 19.23 3.71 1.81
CA ALA A 78 18.81 4.93 1.13
C ALA A 78 19.04 6.21 1.96
N GLY A 79 19.64 6.09 3.14
CA GLY A 79 20.03 7.22 3.99
C GLY A 79 18.92 7.73 4.91
N PHE A 80 17.98 6.86 5.29
CA PHE A 80 17.05 7.11 6.39
C PHE A 80 17.47 6.30 7.63
N ARG A 81 17.06 6.74 8.80
CA ARG A 81 16.93 5.87 9.97
C ARG A 81 15.55 5.20 9.86
N CYS A 82 15.51 3.87 9.78
CA CYS A 82 14.25 3.13 9.84
C CYS A 82 13.76 3.10 11.29
N THR A 83 12.70 3.84 11.61
CA THR A 83 12.20 4.01 12.98
C THR A 83 11.17 2.97 13.35
N ASN A 84 10.37 2.52 12.37
CA ASN A 84 9.34 1.53 12.59
C ASN A 84 9.11 0.68 11.34
N MET A 85 8.73 -0.58 11.55
CA MET A 85 8.25 -1.50 10.53
C MET A 85 6.84 -1.95 10.90
N ILE A 86 5.85 -1.60 10.10
CA ILE A 86 4.43 -1.84 10.42
C ILE A 86 3.75 -2.69 9.35
N ALA A 87 2.87 -3.59 9.75
CA ALA A 87 2.03 -4.33 8.80
C ALA A 87 1.08 -3.36 8.05
N GLU A 88 1.03 -3.46 6.73
CA GLU A 88 0.27 -2.56 5.86
C GLU A 88 -1.20 -2.40 6.28
N PRO A 89 -1.95 -3.45 6.67
CA PRO A 89 -3.33 -3.28 7.13
C PRO A 89 -3.44 -2.50 8.44
N THR A 90 -2.50 -2.71 9.37
CA THR A 90 -2.45 -1.94 10.62
C THR A 90 -2.18 -0.47 10.32
N ALA A 91 -1.23 -0.20 9.43
CA ALA A 91 -0.95 1.16 8.97
C ALA A 91 -2.18 1.80 8.29
N ALA A 92 -2.87 1.07 7.41
CA ALA A 92 -4.10 1.57 6.81
C ALA A 92 -5.14 1.93 7.88
N ASN A 93 -5.28 1.11 8.93
CA ASN A 93 -6.22 1.40 10.02
C ASN A 93 -5.80 2.56 10.90
N THR A 94 -4.51 2.87 11.02
CA THR A 94 -4.07 4.10 11.70
C THR A 94 -4.73 5.35 11.09
N LEU A 95 -4.87 5.39 9.76
CA LEU A 95 -5.53 6.50 9.07
C LEU A 95 -7.06 6.37 9.08
N LEU A 96 -7.59 5.15 8.84
CA LEU A 96 -9.04 4.92 8.68
C LEU A 96 -9.79 4.90 10.00
N GLN A 97 -9.15 4.50 11.10
CA GLN A 97 -9.71 4.40 12.46
C GLN A 97 -10.99 3.54 12.55
N LEU A 98 -11.06 2.50 11.72
CA LEU A 98 -12.18 1.57 11.73
C LEU A 98 -12.15 0.72 13.01
N GLN A 99 -13.30 0.58 13.66
CA GLN A 99 -13.45 -0.27 14.83
C GLN A 99 -13.76 -1.73 14.46
N ASN A 100 -14.64 -1.93 13.47
CA ASN A 100 -15.05 -3.24 13.00
C ASN A 100 -15.16 -3.23 11.48
N GLY A 101 -15.00 -4.41 10.85
CA GLY A 101 -15.13 -4.54 9.40
C GLY A 101 -13.92 -5.17 8.73
N ALA A 102 -13.84 -5.02 7.41
CA ALA A 102 -12.72 -5.51 6.62
C ALA A 102 -12.02 -4.35 5.88
N ILE A 103 -10.69 -4.35 5.90
CA ILE A 103 -9.86 -3.56 4.99
C ILE A 103 -9.36 -4.50 3.89
N VAL A 104 -9.53 -4.10 2.64
CA VAL A 104 -9.06 -4.83 1.46
C VAL A 104 -8.13 -3.91 0.68
N ASP A 105 -6.82 -4.16 0.76
CA ASP A 105 -5.81 -3.38 0.02
C ASP A 105 -5.54 -4.03 -1.33
N VAL A 106 -6.07 -3.44 -2.39
CA VAL A 106 -5.85 -3.91 -3.76
C VAL A 106 -4.69 -3.15 -4.37
N GLY A 107 -3.50 -3.71 -4.16
CA GLY A 107 -2.25 -3.16 -4.65
C GLY A 107 -1.95 -3.46 -6.11
N GLY A 108 -0.68 -3.32 -6.50
CA GLY A 108 -0.22 -3.65 -7.84
C GLY A 108 -0.13 -5.16 -8.10
N GLY A 109 0.42 -5.93 -7.15
CA GLY A 109 0.64 -7.38 -7.27
C GLY A 109 -0.38 -8.21 -6.52
N THR A 110 -0.76 -7.78 -5.32
CA THR A 110 -1.53 -8.56 -4.35
C THR A 110 -2.81 -7.86 -3.91
N THR A 111 -3.68 -8.64 -3.26
CA THR A 111 -4.81 -8.17 -2.47
C THR A 111 -4.60 -8.59 -1.03
N GLY A 112 -4.25 -7.62 -0.18
CA GLY A 112 -4.15 -7.77 1.26
C GLY A 112 -5.52 -7.66 1.92
N ILE A 113 -5.79 -8.49 2.93
CA ILE A 113 -7.04 -8.48 3.68
C ILE A 113 -6.72 -8.37 5.16
N ALA A 114 -7.43 -7.48 5.84
CA ALA A 114 -7.46 -7.41 7.28
C ALA A 114 -8.89 -7.37 7.79
N ILE A 115 -9.17 -8.15 8.82
CA ILE A 115 -10.43 -8.09 9.55
C ILE A 115 -10.16 -7.44 10.90
N LEU A 116 -11.00 -6.46 11.23
CA LEU A 116 -10.88 -5.68 12.45
C LEU A 116 -12.02 -6.00 13.42
N GLN A 117 -11.67 -6.04 14.70
CA GLN A 117 -12.60 -6.12 15.81
C GLN A 117 -12.10 -5.21 16.91
N ASP A 118 -12.97 -4.31 17.40
CA ASP A 118 -12.66 -3.34 18.46
C ASP A 118 -11.41 -2.48 18.18
N GLY A 119 -11.20 -2.12 16.90
CA GLY A 119 -10.06 -1.33 16.43
C GLY A 119 -8.77 -2.13 16.16
N GLU A 120 -8.74 -3.40 16.55
CA GLU A 120 -7.57 -4.26 16.40
C GLU A 120 -7.68 -5.16 15.16
N VAL A 121 -6.55 -5.39 14.49
CA VAL A 121 -6.47 -6.35 13.38
C VAL A 121 -6.39 -7.76 13.95
N VAL A 122 -7.47 -8.52 13.80
CA VAL A 122 -7.59 -9.89 14.37
C VAL A 122 -7.36 -11.00 13.35
N TYR A 123 -7.39 -10.67 12.07
CA TYR A 123 -7.10 -11.61 10.97
C TYR A 123 -6.47 -10.89 9.79
N THR A 124 -5.47 -11.52 9.18
CA THR A 124 -4.84 -11.02 7.95
C THR A 124 -4.63 -12.13 6.93
N ALA A 125 -4.67 -11.78 5.65
CA ALA A 125 -4.27 -12.62 4.54
C ALA A 125 -3.73 -11.77 3.39
N ASP A 126 -2.93 -12.37 2.51
CA ASP A 126 -2.47 -11.75 1.27
C ASP A 126 -2.57 -12.77 0.13
N GLU A 127 -3.08 -12.34 -1.02
CA GLU A 127 -3.31 -13.19 -2.19
C GLU A 127 -2.72 -12.54 -3.44
N PRO A 128 -2.08 -13.32 -4.33
CA PRO A 128 -1.41 -12.79 -5.53
C PRO A 128 -2.41 -12.41 -6.61
N THR A 129 -3.20 -11.36 -6.36
CA THR A 129 -4.17 -10.78 -7.31
C THR A 129 -4.22 -9.27 -7.09
N GLY A 130 -3.87 -8.49 -8.10
CA GLY A 130 -3.84 -7.03 -7.99
C GLY A 130 -3.86 -6.37 -9.37
N GLY A 131 -3.42 -5.13 -9.45
CA GLY A 131 -3.44 -4.27 -10.64
C GLY A 131 -2.72 -4.83 -11.86
N THR A 132 -1.69 -5.64 -11.64
CA THR A 132 -1.00 -6.37 -12.71
C THR A 132 -1.95 -7.27 -13.49
N HIS A 133 -2.88 -7.95 -12.80
CA HIS A 133 -3.88 -8.78 -13.46
C HIS A 133 -4.87 -7.96 -14.31
N PHE A 134 -5.23 -6.75 -13.86
CA PHE A 134 -6.01 -5.81 -14.67
C PHE A 134 -5.28 -5.47 -15.96
N SER A 135 -3.99 -5.12 -15.86
CA SER A 135 -3.19 -4.75 -17.03
C SER A 135 -2.97 -5.91 -17.98
N LEU A 136 -2.80 -7.13 -17.49
CA LEU A 136 -2.71 -8.33 -18.32
C LEU A 136 -3.98 -8.59 -19.12
N VAL A 137 -5.17 -8.50 -18.49
CA VAL A 137 -6.44 -8.71 -19.23
C VAL A 137 -6.72 -7.57 -20.19
N ILE A 138 -6.35 -6.33 -19.86
CA ILE A 138 -6.46 -5.20 -20.78
C ILE A 138 -5.52 -5.38 -21.97
N ALA A 139 -4.26 -5.75 -21.74
CA ALA A 139 -3.28 -6.00 -22.79
C ALA A 139 -3.77 -7.07 -23.76
N GLY A 140 -4.28 -8.19 -23.25
CA GLY A 140 -4.86 -9.25 -24.07
C GLY A 140 -6.12 -8.81 -24.84
N ALA A 141 -7.04 -8.13 -24.18
CA ALA A 141 -8.29 -7.70 -24.79
C ALA A 141 -8.10 -6.61 -25.88
N GLN A 142 -7.08 -5.75 -25.72
CA GLN A 142 -6.78 -4.65 -26.64
C GLN A 142 -5.64 -4.97 -27.61
N ASN A 143 -4.98 -6.13 -27.46
CA ASN A 143 -3.81 -6.53 -28.25
C ASN A 143 -2.69 -5.48 -28.22
N ILE A 144 -2.32 -5.01 -27.01
CA ILE A 144 -1.29 -4.00 -26.74
C ILE A 144 -0.26 -4.53 -25.74
N SER A 145 0.87 -3.81 -25.57
CA SER A 145 1.85 -4.15 -24.56
C SER A 145 1.33 -3.96 -23.12
N PHE A 146 1.97 -4.59 -22.16
CA PHE A 146 1.67 -4.43 -20.73
C PHE A 146 1.79 -2.96 -20.29
N GLU A 147 2.85 -2.28 -20.72
CA GLU A 147 3.11 -0.87 -20.38
C GLU A 147 2.01 0.05 -20.94
N ALA A 148 1.57 -0.21 -22.18
CA ALA A 148 0.46 0.53 -22.77
C ALA A 148 -0.85 0.27 -22.02
N ALA A 149 -1.07 -0.97 -21.58
CA ALA A 149 -2.24 -1.34 -20.77
C ALA A 149 -2.22 -0.67 -19.39
N GLU A 150 -1.04 -0.54 -18.74
CA GLU A 150 -0.87 0.21 -17.48
C GLU A 150 -1.28 1.68 -17.65
N VAL A 151 -0.77 2.34 -18.68
CA VAL A 151 -1.15 3.73 -18.99
C VAL A 151 -2.64 3.85 -19.25
N MET A 152 -3.22 2.89 -20.00
CA MET A 152 -4.64 2.90 -20.32
C MET A 152 -5.52 2.67 -19.08
N LYS A 153 -5.12 1.77 -18.18
CA LYS A 153 -5.80 1.41 -16.94
C LYS A 153 -5.97 2.59 -15.99
N VAL A 154 -4.88 3.37 -15.80
CA VAL A 154 -4.88 4.47 -14.82
C VAL A 154 -5.61 5.72 -15.33
N ASN A 155 -5.89 5.83 -16.63
CA ASN A 155 -6.65 6.94 -17.17
C ASN A 155 -8.16 6.72 -16.97
N PRO A 156 -8.86 7.55 -16.16
CA PRO A 156 -10.28 7.38 -15.86
C PRO A 156 -11.18 7.41 -17.10
N GLU A 157 -10.80 8.10 -18.17
CA GLU A 157 -11.58 8.19 -19.42
C GLU A 157 -11.66 6.85 -20.14
N ASN A 158 -10.68 5.98 -19.96
CA ASN A 158 -10.65 4.66 -20.57
C ASN A 158 -11.46 3.62 -19.78
N GLN A 159 -11.63 3.80 -18.47
CA GLN A 159 -12.17 2.79 -17.57
C GLN A 159 -13.58 2.28 -17.96
N PRO A 160 -14.52 3.13 -18.43
CA PRO A 160 -15.84 2.63 -18.84
C PRO A 160 -15.78 1.57 -19.95
N ARG A 161 -14.91 1.76 -20.93
CA ARG A 161 -14.75 0.80 -22.05
C ARG A 161 -13.96 -0.46 -21.68
N LEU A 162 -13.14 -0.38 -20.62
CA LEU A 162 -12.32 -1.49 -20.13
C LEU A 162 -13.06 -2.35 -19.10
N PHE A 163 -14.17 -1.84 -18.54
CA PHE A 163 -14.86 -2.45 -17.41
C PHE A 163 -15.22 -3.93 -17.67
N SER A 164 -15.77 -4.26 -18.84
CA SER A 164 -16.14 -5.64 -19.16
C SER A 164 -14.95 -6.59 -19.19
N ALA A 165 -13.77 -6.11 -19.60
CA ALA A 165 -12.55 -6.91 -19.62
C ALA A 165 -11.98 -7.14 -18.22
N VAL A 166 -12.04 -6.14 -17.33
CA VAL A 166 -11.45 -6.23 -15.99
C VAL A 166 -12.41 -6.78 -14.93
N ARG A 167 -13.72 -6.75 -15.18
CA ARG A 167 -14.74 -7.24 -14.25
C ARG A 167 -14.47 -8.65 -13.69
N PRO A 168 -14.04 -9.65 -14.47
CA PRO A 168 -13.70 -10.97 -13.93
C PRO A 168 -12.56 -10.93 -12.88
N VAL A 169 -11.62 -9.99 -13.01
CA VAL A 169 -10.55 -9.80 -12.01
C VAL A 169 -11.11 -9.13 -10.75
N MET A 170 -12.02 -8.17 -10.88
CA MET A 170 -12.73 -7.59 -9.73
C MET A 170 -13.55 -8.64 -8.99
N GLU A 171 -14.26 -9.50 -9.71
CA GLU A 171 -15.01 -10.62 -9.13
C GLU A 171 -14.08 -11.61 -8.42
N LYS A 172 -12.87 -11.82 -8.94
CA LYS A 172 -11.84 -12.61 -8.25
C LYS A 172 -11.40 -11.96 -6.93
N VAL A 173 -11.17 -10.63 -6.91
CA VAL A 173 -10.90 -9.88 -5.68
C VAL A 173 -12.06 -10.02 -4.70
N ALA A 174 -13.30 -9.87 -5.16
CA ALA A 174 -14.50 -10.04 -4.33
C ALA A 174 -14.60 -11.45 -3.74
N ASN A 175 -14.30 -12.49 -4.53
CA ASN A 175 -14.27 -13.88 -4.08
C ASN A 175 -13.20 -14.11 -3.01
N ILE A 176 -11.98 -13.58 -3.21
CA ILE A 176 -10.89 -13.62 -2.24
C ILE A 176 -11.37 -12.98 -0.94
N THR A 177 -11.95 -11.79 -1.00
CA THR A 177 -12.49 -11.06 0.16
C THR A 177 -13.55 -11.88 0.91
N ALA A 178 -14.57 -12.38 0.22
CA ALA A 178 -15.65 -13.19 0.82
C ALA A 178 -15.10 -14.47 1.49
N ARG A 179 -14.16 -15.14 0.84
CA ARG A 179 -13.54 -16.36 1.36
C ARG A 179 -12.77 -16.08 2.66
N HIS A 180 -11.97 -15.03 2.72
CA HIS A 180 -11.19 -14.69 3.91
C HIS A 180 -12.07 -14.15 5.05
N ILE A 181 -13.14 -13.43 4.76
CA ILE A 181 -14.16 -13.08 5.75
C ILE A 181 -14.75 -14.36 6.36
N ALA A 182 -15.13 -15.34 5.54
CA ALA A 182 -15.67 -16.60 6.03
C ALA A 182 -14.65 -17.44 6.84
N ILE A 183 -13.38 -17.46 6.44
CA ILE A 183 -12.28 -18.17 7.14
C ILE A 183 -12.00 -17.52 8.51
N SER A 184 -12.04 -16.20 8.60
CA SER A 184 -11.76 -15.47 9.85
C SER A 184 -12.75 -15.80 10.96
N ARG A 185 -13.98 -16.16 10.63
CA ARG A 185 -15.10 -16.38 11.57
C ARG A 185 -15.45 -15.17 12.42
N VAL A 186 -14.95 -14.00 12.06
CA VAL A 186 -15.23 -12.72 12.71
C VAL A 186 -16.39 -12.06 11.98
N PRO A 187 -17.43 -11.57 12.67
CA PRO A 187 -18.49 -10.80 12.02
C PRO A 187 -17.94 -9.56 11.31
N VAL A 188 -18.28 -9.40 10.03
CA VAL A 188 -17.90 -8.24 9.22
C VAL A 188 -19.17 -7.57 8.73
N GLU A 189 -19.34 -6.29 9.06
CA GLU A 189 -20.53 -5.51 8.70
C GLU A 189 -20.31 -4.63 7.46
N SER A 190 -19.05 -4.30 7.15
CA SER A 190 -18.70 -3.47 6.01
C SER A 190 -17.28 -3.75 5.51
N ILE A 191 -17.02 -3.35 4.27
CA ILE A 191 -15.73 -3.48 3.61
C ILE A 191 -15.24 -2.08 3.21
N THR A 192 -14.00 -1.77 3.54
CA THR A 192 -13.30 -0.59 3.03
C THR A 192 -12.17 -1.05 2.10
N ILE A 193 -12.24 -0.66 0.82
CA ILE A 193 -11.21 -1.03 -0.16
C ILE A 193 -10.24 0.12 -0.31
N VAL A 194 -8.94 -0.18 -0.18
CA VAL A 194 -7.84 0.76 -0.35
C VAL A 194 -6.86 0.27 -1.43
N GLY A 195 -5.76 0.99 -1.63
CA GLY A 195 -4.77 0.65 -2.65
C GLY A 195 -5.08 1.26 -4.02
N GLY A 196 -4.04 1.36 -4.87
CA GLY A 196 -4.16 2.07 -6.14
C GLY A 196 -5.13 1.45 -7.15
N THR A 197 -5.26 0.13 -7.12
CA THR A 197 -6.15 -0.60 -8.06
C THR A 197 -7.63 -0.42 -7.71
N SER A 198 -7.94 -0.16 -6.44
CA SER A 198 -9.30 0.10 -5.98
C SER A 198 -9.94 1.35 -6.62
N ALA A 199 -9.11 2.30 -7.06
CA ALA A 199 -9.58 3.50 -7.77
C ALA A 199 -10.19 3.21 -9.15
N PHE A 200 -10.10 1.97 -9.66
CA PHE A 200 -10.77 1.62 -10.90
C PHE A 200 -12.29 1.61 -10.70
N ARG A 201 -12.98 2.33 -11.59
CA ARG A 201 -14.42 2.55 -11.50
C ARG A 201 -15.19 1.23 -11.46
N GLY A 202 -16.13 1.12 -10.53
CA GLY A 202 -17.00 -0.06 -10.39
C GLY A 202 -16.44 -1.12 -9.42
N MET A 203 -15.26 -0.89 -8.80
CA MET A 203 -14.68 -1.87 -7.87
C MET A 203 -15.56 -2.08 -6.63
N ALA A 204 -16.01 -1.01 -5.99
CA ALA A 204 -16.84 -1.11 -4.79
C ALA A 204 -18.15 -1.83 -5.11
N GLU A 205 -18.82 -1.45 -6.19
CA GLU A 205 -20.10 -2.05 -6.62
C GLU A 205 -19.97 -3.54 -6.92
N VAL A 206 -18.87 -3.97 -7.54
CA VAL A 206 -18.65 -5.40 -7.82
C VAL A 206 -18.40 -6.19 -6.53
N VAL A 207 -17.59 -5.64 -5.61
CA VAL A 207 -17.34 -6.30 -4.32
C VAL A 207 -18.60 -6.36 -3.48
N GLU A 208 -19.37 -5.27 -3.40
CA GLU A 208 -20.65 -5.24 -2.68
C GLU A 208 -21.68 -6.22 -3.26
N GLN A 209 -21.84 -6.26 -4.59
CA GLN A 209 -22.73 -7.21 -5.26
C GLN A 209 -22.36 -8.67 -4.98
N TYR A 210 -21.06 -8.96 -4.89
CA TYR A 210 -20.58 -10.33 -4.67
C TYR A 210 -20.67 -10.76 -3.20
N THR A 211 -20.29 -9.87 -2.28
CA THR A 211 -20.21 -10.18 -0.85
C THR A 211 -21.52 -9.97 -0.11
N GLY A 212 -22.40 -9.11 -0.64
CA GLY A 212 -23.63 -8.67 0.04
C GLY A 212 -23.36 -7.69 1.19
N LEU A 213 -22.12 -7.20 1.34
CA LEU A 213 -21.70 -6.29 2.41
C LEU A 213 -21.52 -4.87 1.88
N PRO A 214 -21.99 -3.83 2.59
CA PRO A 214 -21.72 -2.45 2.26
C PRO A 214 -20.23 -2.23 2.00
N THR A 215 -19.89 -1.69 0.83
CA THR A 215 -18.50 -1.54 0.41
C THR A 215 -18.21 -0.09 0.05
N SER A 216 -17.14 0.47 0.59
CA SER A 216 -16.71 1.85 0.36
C SER A 216 -15.25 1.91 -0.09
N ILE A 217 -14.91 2.99 -0.80
CA ILE A 217 -13.55 3.35 -1.17
C ILE A 217 -13.34 4.78 -0.71
N PRO A 218 -12.34 5.05 0.14
CA PRO A 218 -12.04 6.41 0.59
C PRO A 218 -11.50 7.27 -0.56
N ASP A 219 -11.55 8.57 -0.39
CA ASP A 219 -10.89 9.48 -1.31
C ASP A 219 -9.39 9.16 -1.40
N ARG A 220 -8.85 9.12 -2.64
CA ARG A 220 -7.44 8.85 -2.90
C ARG A 220 -6.91 7.56 -2.24
N PRO A 221 -7.51 6.40 -2.50
CA PRO A 221 -7.23 5.15 -1.78
C PRO A 221 -5.77 4.68 -1.91
N VAL A 222 -5.05 5.13 -2.93
CA VAL A 222 -3.62 4.83 -3.14
C VAL A 222 -2.72 5.41 -2.03
N PHE A 223 -3.18 6.43 -1.32
CA PHE A 223 -2.41 7.08 -0.26
C PHE A 223 -2.73 6.56 1.14
N VAL A 224 -3.78 5.78 1.34
CA VAL A 224 -4.23 5.35 2.67
C VAL A 224 -3.12 4.60 3.41
N THR A 225 -2.63 3.51 2.84
CA THR A 225 -1.56 2.70 3.45
C THR A 225 -0.25 3.49 3.60
N PRO A 226 0.26 4.22 2.58
CA PRO A 226 1.47 5.02 2.74
C PRO A 226 1.37 6.14 3.79
N LEU A 227 0.23 6.81 3.89
CA LEU A 227 0.01 7.82 4.93
C LEU A 227 -0.06 7.18 6.31
N GLY A 228 -0.79 6.07 6.45
CA GLY A 228 -0.83 5.31 7.68
C GLY A 228 0.55 4.82 8.14
N ILE A 229 1.41 4.37 7.21
CA ILE A 229 2.81 4.03 7.52
C ILE A 229 3.55 5.25 8.05
N ALA A 230 3.45 6.40 7.36
CA ALA A 230 4.13 7.62 7.78
C ALA A 230 3.62 8.16 9.13
N MET A 231 2.35 7.95 9.47
CA MET A 231 1.78 8.29 10.80
C MET A 231 2.35 7.43 11.93
N ASN A 232 2.96 6.29 11.61
CA ASN A 232 3.62 5.40 12.56
C ASN A 232 5.15 5.58 12.58
N ASP A 233 5.66 6.65 11.97
CA ASP A 233 7.04 7.02 12.11
C ASP A 233 7.29 7.57 13.52
N GLU A 234 8.30 7.04 14.19
CA GLU A 234 8.68 7.40 15.56
C GLU A 234 10.01 8.15 15.52
N PRO A 235 9.97 9.49 15.29
CA PRO A 235 11.20 10.26 15.24
C PRO A 235 11.99 10.10 16.54
N PRO A 236 13.33 9.94 16.47
CA PRO A 236 14.17 9.83 17.65
C PRO A 236 14.04 11.09 18.50
N GLU A 237 14.00 10.93 19.83
CA GLU A 237 14.08 12.06 20.74
C GLU A 237 15.33 12.89 20.46
N GLU A 238 15.23 14.22 20.49
CA GLU A 238 16.33 15.14 20.12
C GLU A 238 17.62 14.88 20.92
N ASP A 239 17.51 14.44 22.17
CA ASP A 239 18.64 14.13 23.06
C ASP A 239 19.48 12.91 22.58
N GLU A 240 18.86 11.91 21.98
CA GLU A 240 19.58 10.73 21.46
C GLU A 240 20.37 11.05 20.19
N TYR A 241 19.87 11.98 19.37
CA TYR A 241 20.54 12.44 18.16
C TYR A 241 21.76 13.31 18.48
N LEU A 242 21.65 14.21 19.46
CA LEU A 242 22.75 15.07 19.94
C LEU A 242 23.84 14.25 20.63
N HIS A 243 23.46 13.25 21.44
CA HIS A 243 24.42 12.43 22.18
C HIS A 243 25.30 11.57 21.24
N ARG A 244 24.73 10.96 20.19
CA ARG A 244 25.49 10.19 19.19
C ARG A 244 26.39 11.08 18.32
N ARG A 245 25.97 12.32 18.02
CA ARG A 245 26.74 13.26 17.22
C ARG A 245 27.92 13.86 17.99
N ILE A 246 27.83 13.97 19.32
CA ILE A 246 28.84 14.55 20.18
C ILE A 246 29.80 13.49 20.74
N TYR A 247 29.32 12.29 21.03
CA TYR A 247 30.08 11.27 21.75
C TYR A 247 30.42 10.01 20.96
N GLY A 248 30.02 9.88 19.72
CA GLY A 248 30.55 8.90 18.75
C GLY A 248 30.45 7.42 19.15
N GLN A 249 29.33 7.02 19.76
CA GLN A 249 29.05 5.58 20.00
C GLN A 249 27.74 5.16 19.40
#